data_aada901f0a6391b29a19c769f1d45aec
#
_entry.id   aada901f0a6391b29a19c769f1d45aec
#
_cell.length_a   1.000
_cell.length_b   1.000
_cell.length_c   1.000
_cell.angle_alpha   90.00
_cell.angle_beta   90.00
_cell.angle_gamma   90.00
#
_symmetry.space_group_name_H-M   'P 1'
#
loop_
_entity.id
_entity.type
_entity.pdbx_description
1 polymer ?
#
loop_
_entity_poly.entity_id
_entity_poly.type
_entity_poly.pdbx_seq_one_letter_code
_entity_poly.pdbx_strand_id
1 'polypeptide(L)' 'MENVKVTLVKSLIACKKAQIATAHTLGLKRPGDTTVQANTPVLQGKIKVISHLVKVETV' A
#
# COMPACT_ATOMS: atom_id res chain seq x y z
N MET A 1 7.90 7.02 17.13
CA MET A 1 7.06 6.09 16.35
C MET A 1 7.60 6.02 14.94
N GLU A 2 7.65 4.82 14.41
CA GLU A 2 8.20 4.60 13.09
C GLU A 2 7.17 4.90 12.02
N ASN A 3 7.63 5.49 10.92
CA ASN A 3 6.82 5.64 9.73
C ASN A 3 7.19 4.57 8.72
N VAL A 4 6.26 4.24 7.86
CA VAL A 4 6.45 3.23 6.82
C VAL A 4 6.17 3.88 5.47
N LYS A 5 7.09 3.70 4.55
CA LYS A 5 6.94 4.18 3.18
C LYS A 5 6.42 3.03 2.33
N VAL A 6 5.28 3.22 1.71
CA VAL A 6 4.65 2.21 0.85
C VAL A 6 4.66 2.73 -0.57
N THR A 7 5.25 1.95 -1.47
CA THR A 7 5.34 2.29 -2.89
C THR A 7 4.60 1.24 -3.71
N LEU A 8 3.68 1.68 -4.55
CA LEU A 8 2.96 0.78 -5.45
C LEU A 8 3.86 0.46 -6.65
N VAL A 9 4.26 -0.81 -6.76
CA VAL A 9 5.18 -1.23 -7.82
C VAL A 9 4.49 -1.93 -8.98
N LYS A 10 3.26 -2.42 -8.78
CA LYS A 10 2.51 -3.11 -9.83
C LYS A 10 1.18 -2.41 -10.09
N SER A 11 0.67 -2.58 -11.32
CA SER A 11 -0.61 -2.00 -11.69
C SER A 11 -1.76 -2.67 -10.94
N LEU A 12 -2.80 -1.89 -10.64
CA LEU A 12 -4.01 -2.39 -10.00
C LEU A 12 -5.03 -2.95 -10.99
N ILE A 13 -4.76 -2.87 -12.28
CA ILE A 13 -5.74 -3.25 -13.32
C ILE A 13 -6.19 -4.69 -13.19
N ALA A 14 -5.28 -5.61 -12.89
CA ALA A 14 -5.57 -7.02 -12.77
C ALA A 14 -5.92 -7.45 -11.34
N CYS A 15 -6.10 -6.50 -10.43
CA CYS A 15 -6.33 -6.80 -9.03
C CYS A 15 -7.81 -6.91 -8.70
N LYS A 16 -8.11 -7.60 -7.60
CA LYS A 16 -9.48 -7.70 -7.10
C LYS A 16 -9.93 -6.34 -6.57
N LYS A 17 -11.24 -6.11 -6.58
CA LYS A 17 -11.80 -4.85 -6.09
C LYS A 17 -11.38 -4.53 -4.67
N ALA A 18 -11.33 -5.52 -3.79
CA ALA A 18 -10.91 -5.33 -2.41
C ALA A 18 -9.47 -4.81 -2.33
N GLN A 19 -8.59 -5.33 -3.18
CA GLN A 19 -7.20 -4.88 -3.24
C GLN A 19 -7.09 -3.46 -3.76
N ILE A 20 -7.86 -3.14 -4.79
CA ILE A 20 -7.89 -1.80 -5.35
C ILE A 20 -8.39 -0.79 -4.31
N ALA A 21 -9.47 -1.12 -3.62
CA ALA A 21 -10.02 -0.26 -2.58
C ALA A 21 -9.01 -0.04 -1.45
N THR A 22 -8.31 -1.10 -1.04
CA THR A 22 -7.28 -1.01 0.00
C THR A 22 -6.15 -0.08 -0.43
N ALA A 23 -5.68 -0.22 -1.66
CA ALA A 23 -4.64 0.66 -2.19
C ALA A 23 -5.12 2.11 -2.24
N HIS A 24 -6.36 2.35 -2.65
CA HIS A 24 -6.92 3.70 -2.69
C HIS A 24 -7.01 4.34 -1.31
N THR A 25 -7.32 3.56 -0.27
CA THR A 25 -7.37 4.09 1.09
C THR A 25 -5.98 4.50 1.57
N LEU A 26 -4.93 3.93 0.99
CA LEU A 26 -3.55 4.31 1.27
C LEU A 26 -3.07 5.46 0.38
N GLY A 27 -3.89 5.87 -0.58
CA GLY A 27 -3.51 6.92 -1.53
C GLY A 27 -2.75 6.42 -2.75
N LEU A 28 -2.67 5.10 -2.93
CA LEU A 28 -1.95 4.50 -4.05
C LEU A 28 -2.94 4.22 -5.18
N LYS A 29 -2.80 4.92 -6.29
CA LYS A 29 -3.71 4.78 -7.42
C LYS A 29 -3.03 4.27 -8.67
N ARG A 30 -1.73 4.50 -8.82
CA ARG A 30 -0.98 4.14 -10.03
C ARG A 30 0.36 3.54 -9.64
N PRO A 31 0.97 2.72 -10.52
CA PRO A 31 2.32 2.24 -10.28
C PRO A 31 3.28 3.43 -10.11
N GLY A 32 4.15 3.31 -9.13
CA GLY A 32 5.07 4.38 -8.80
C GLY A 32 4.59 5.33 -7.72
N ASP A 33 3.30 5.29 -7.37
CA ASP A 33 2.79 6.12 -6.28
C ASP A 33 3.41 5.68 -4.96
N THR A 34 3.73 6.65 -4.13
CA THR A 34 4.37 6.43 -2.84
C THR A 34 3.60 7.18 -1.76
N THR A 35 3.44 6.54 -0.62
CA THR A 35 2.85 7.21 0.54
C THR A 35 3.64 6.86 1.80
N VAL A 36 3.69 7.78 2.75
CA VAL A 36 4.30 7.56 4.05
C VAL A 36 3.19 7.57 5.09
N GLN A 37 3.10 6.50 5.86
CA GLN A 37 2.06 6.32 6.87
C GLN A 37 2.69 5.95 8.20
N ALA A 38 2.00 6.28 9.28
CA ALA A 38 2.42 5.80 10.59
C ALA A 38 2.29 4.27 10.65
N ASN A 39 3.26 3.64 11.30
CA ASN A 39 3.24 2.18 11.42
C ASN A 39 2.22 1.76 12.47
N THR A 40 1.02 1.44 12.05
CA THR A 40 -0.08 1.03 12.91
C THR A 40 -0.57 -0.36 12.52
N PRO A 41 -1.23 -1.09 13.43
CA PRO A 41 -1.81 -2.39 13.09
C PRO A 41 -2.82 -2.31 11.94
N VAL A 42 -3.56 -1.20 11.85
CA VAL A 42 -4.52 -0.99 10.75
C VAL A 42 -3.79 -0.92 9.42
N LEU A 43 -2.69 -0.17 9.37
CA LEU A 43 -1.89 -0.06 8.15
C LEU A 43 -1.31 -1.42 7.75
N GLN A 44 -0.78 -2.16 8.71
CA GLN A 44 -0.20 -3.48 8.42
C GLN A 44 -1.24 -4.45 7.87
N GLY A 45 -2.47 -4.39 8.36
CA GLY A 45 -3.55 -5.18 7.82
C GLY A 45 -3.84 -4.86 6.36
N LYS A 46 -3.83 -3.58 6.02
CA LYS A 46 -4.01 -3.15 4.64
C LYS A 46 -2.86 -3.59 3.75
N ILE A 47 -1.64 -3.46 4.24
CA ILE A 47 -0.45 -3.86 3.48
C ILE A 47 -0.47 -5.36 3.18
N LYS A 48 -0.92 -6.20 4.12
CA LYS A 48 -1.00 -7.64 3.89
C LYS A 48 -1.86 -7.98 2.69
N VAL A 49 -2.94 -7.25 2.48
CA VAL A 49 -3.86 -7.50 1.37
C VAL A 49 -3.17 -7.26 0.03
N ILE A 50 -2.29 -6.28 -0.03
CA ILE A 50 -1.64 -5.85 -1.27
C ILE A 50 -0.12 -6.00 -1.23
N SER A 51 0.41 -6.81 -0.32
CA SER A 51 1.86 -6.91 -0.13
C SER A 51 2.60 -7.35 -1.39
N HIS A 52 1.96 -8.15 -2.23
CA HIS A 52 2.55 -8.58 -3.50
C HIS A 52 2.54 -7.49 -4.58
N LEU A 53 1.88 -6.38 -4.31
CA LEU A 53 1.76 -5.27 -5.25
C LEU A 53 2.59 -4.05 -4.85
N VAL A 54 3.02 -4.00 -3.61
CA VAL A 54 3.71 -2.83 -3.08
C VAL A 54 5.04 -3.21 -2.45
N LYS A 55 5.91 -2.22 -2.34
CA LYS A 55 7.15 -2.34 -1.60
C LYS A 55 7.03 -1.49 -0.34
N VAL A 56 7.37 -2.05 0.79
CA VAL A 56 7.28 -1.40 2.09
C VAL A 56 8.67 -1.17 2.64
N GLU A 57 8.94 0.06 3.07
CA GLU A 57 10.22 0.42 3.66
C GLU A 57 9.97 1.19 4.96
N THR A 58 10.80 0.97 5.95
CA THR A 58 10.79 1.76 7.18
C THR A 58 11.58 3.05 6.96
N VAL A 59 11.00 4.17 7.32
CA VAL A 59 11.65 5.47 7.20
C VAL A 59 11.84 6.16 8.54
#